data_47566e8818e89991f756134b3cc90418
#
_entry.id   47566e8818e89991f756134b3cc90418
#
_cell.length_a   1.000
_cell.length_b   1.000
_cell.length_c   1.000
_cell.angle_alpha   90.00
_cell.angle_beta   90.00
_cell.angle_gamma   90.00
#
_symmetry.space_group_name_H-M   'P 1'
#
loop_
_entity.id
_entity.type
_entity.pdbx_description
1 polymer ?
#
loop_
_entity_poly.entity_id
_entity_poly.type
_entity_poly.pdbx_seq_one_letter_code
_entity_poly.pdbx_strand_id
1 'polypeptide(L)'
;MNIEQAEALIASKQFQQLKYFQEKTNVFTIVGQTHTEHWHSSFMSWLLDPNSSLCLGHYPLVRLLSLYMIKSESQELSLKAVLDMNLDAMHFETEKTFFTNDKKKRSIDVFGESEELVLVIENKVKARENMNGTDIGQTKDYRDYVEGHRKNGQKVVCLFITPDPKQKPYDKNYIQITYQELYDYVIAKCIEHPQLNKDGRYLLEQYANNLREPVHGSPMALVNTSLCNEIYDRYGETLDEIFDDVEGSTNYLEDSSLTCVLYAHYQNIFDEIFLSLDEKKFGRTPKSNIQRRIISFTDLFNAGKIQDGTEFVLEYDGVCHYAVAEYDQQDNECYMLLLDEKHQPYLNSKGEKIGYYKTSSQAGIDAINVYRKKNNIEAKIETLNGPAYWRTKEGVTIKSLIDSL
;
A
#
# COMPACT_ATOMS: atom_id res chain seq x y z
N MET A 1 29.63 15.13 -1.79
CA MET A 1 29.29 15.12 -0.33
C MET A 1 30.52 14.81 0.51
N ASN A 2 30.73 15.48 1.63
CA ASN A 2 31.79 15.13 2.58
C ASN A 2 31.20 14.40 3.81
N ILE A 3 32.09 13.84 4.65
CA ILE A 3 31.69 13.05 5.83
C ILE A 3 30.90 13.91 6.84
N GLU A 4 31.27 15.17 7.04
CA GLU A 4 30.59 16.06 7.99
C GLU A 4 29.15 16.35 7.56
N GLN A 5 28.89 16.53 6.26
CA GLN A 5 27.55 16.70 5.71
C GLN A 5 26.71 15.43 5.88
N ALA A 6 27.30 14.27 5.61
CA ALA A 6 26.64 12.97 5.82
C ALA A 6 26.26 12.77 7.29
N GLU A 7 27.21 13.01 8.20
CA GLU A 7 26.96 12.89 9.65
C GLU A 7 25.89 13.87 10.13
N ALA A 8 25.91 15.12 9.67
CA ALA A 8 24.92 16.12 10.03
C ALA A 8 23.50 15.70 9.59
N LEU A 9 23.37 15.13 8.37
CA LEU A 9 22.09 14.62 7.87
C LEU A 9 21.59 13.44 8.72
N ILE A 10 22.40 12.38 8.83
CA ILE A 10 21.94 11.15 9.52
C ILE A 10 21.78 11.35 11.03
N ALA A 11 22.57 12.22 11.67
CA ALA A 11 22.42 12.55 13.09
C ALA A 11 21.28 13.54 13.38
N SER A 12 20.66 14.13 12.36
CA SER A 12 19.58 15.09 12.55
C SER A 12 18.37 14.45 13.24
N LYS A 13 17.70 15.25 14.08
CA LYS A 13 16.51 14.79 14.81
C LYS A 13 15.43 14.26 13.87
N GLN A 14 15.22 14.93 12.75
CA GLN A 14 14.21 14.58 11.76
C GLN A 14 14.54 13.25 11.06
N PHE A 15 15.78 13.03 10.65
CA PHE A 15 16.21 11.78 10.04
C PHE A 15 16.07 10.62 11.03
N GLN A 16 16.48 10.80 12.29
CA GLN A 16 16.34 9.79 13.32
C GLN A 16 14.88 9.50 13.68
N GLN A 17 13.99 10.51 13.62
CA GLN A 17 12.56 10.30 13.76
C GLN A 17 11.98 9.47 12.60
N LEU A 18 12.37 9.78 11.35
CA LEU A 18 11.91 9.03 10.19
C LEU A 18 12.38 7.58 10.24
N LYS A 19 13.67 7.38 10.60
CA LYS A 19 14.24 6.05 10.85
C LYS A 19 13.45 5.28 11.92
N TYR A 20 13.20 5.89 13.06
CA TYR A 20 12.41 5.28 14.13
C TYR A 20 11.01 4.84 13.66
N PHE A 21 10.33 5.68 12.88
CA PHE A 21 9.02 5.33 12.34
C PHE A 21 9.07 4.14 11.38
N GLN A 22 10.13 4.01 10.59
CA GLN A 22 10.29 2.89 9.67
C GLN A 22 10.67 1.57 10.35
N GLU A 23 11.50 1.64 11.40
CA GLU A 23 11.98 0.46 12.12
C GLU A 23 10.98 -0.07 13.16
N LYS A 24 9.94 0.73 13.47
CA LYS A 24 8.98 0.40 14.52
C LYS A 24 8.02 -0.70 14.07
N THR A 25 8.11 -1.86 14.69
CA THR A 25 7.12 -2.93 14.51
C THR A 25 5.77 -2.47 15.05
N ASN A 26 4.69 -2.69 14.29
CA ASN A 26 3.34 -2.36 14.71
C ASN A 26 2.55 -3.60 15.14
N VAL A 27 1.51 -3.40 15.95
CA VAL A 27 0.68 -4.48 16.49
C VAL A 27 -0.06 -5.25 15.38
N PHE A 28 -0.46 -4.60 14.30
CA PHE A 28 -1.18 -5.23 13.20
C PHE A 28 -0.30 -6.24 12.45
N THR A 29 0.99 -5.91 12.27
CA THR A 29 1.97 -6.84 11.70
C THR A 29 2.20 -8.04 12.62
N ILE A 30 2.32 -7.81 13.95
CA ILE A 30 2.53 -8.88 14.92
C ILE A 30 1.38 -9.89 14.90
N VAL A 31 0.13 -9.42 14.79
CA VAL A 31 -1.06 -10.30 14.77
C VAL A 31 -1.46 -10.75 13.37
N GLY A 32 -0.70 -10.40 12.33
CA GLY A 32 -0.95 -10.80 10.94
C GLY A 32 -2.19 -10.15 10.30
N GLN A 33 -2.61 -8.98 10.79
CA GLN A 33 -3.83 -8.29 10.36
C GLN A 33 -3.59 -7.00 9.57
N THR A 34 -2.38 -6.80 9.06
CA THR A 34 -1.92 -5.59 8.36
C THR A 34 -2.85 -5.15 7.22
N HIS A 35 -3.45 -6.10 6.49
CA HIS A 35 -4.24 -5.83 5.29
C HIS A 35 -5.69 -6.33 5.37
N THR A 36 -6.19 -6.58 6.55
CA THR A 36 -7.56 -7.07 6.74
C THR A 36 -8.55 -5.91 6.74
N GLU A 37 -9.38 -5.79 5.71
CA GLU A 37 -10.31 -4.66 5.50
C GLU A 37 -11.20 -4.39 6.72
N HIS A 38 -11.72 -5.44 7.35
CA HIS A 38 -12.53 -5.31 8.55
C HIS A 38 -11.81 -4.60 9.72
N TRP A 39 -10.51 -4.83 9.91
CA TRP A 39 -9.75 -4.16 10.96
C TRP A 39 -9.53 -2.67 10.66
N HIS A 40 -9.28 -2.34 9.40
CA HIS A 40 -9.20 -0.95 8.96
C HIS A 40 -10.53 -0.23 9.13
N SER A 41 -11.65 -0.88 8.79
CA SER A 41 -12.99 -0.33 8.95
C SER A 41 -13.35 -0.13 10.42
N SER A 42 -13.02 -1.09 11.28
CA SER A 42 -13.20 -0.99 12.73
C SER A 42 -12.37 0.14 13.33
N PHE A 43 -11.11 0.30 12.88
CA PHE A 43 -10.25 1.39 13.33
C PHE A 43 -10.79 2.76 12.88
N MET A 44 -11.26 2.89 11.65
CA MET A 44 -11.88 4.13 11.16
C MET A 44 -13.16 4.48 11.92
N SER A 45 -14.01 3.49 12.20
CA SER A 45 -15.21 3.68 13.01
C SER A 45 -14.84 4.23 14.39
N TRP A 46 -13.86 3.64 15.08
CA TRP A 46 -13.37 4.11 16.36
C TRP A 46 -12.71 5.50 16.28
N LEU A 47 -11.93 5.81 15.23
CA LEU A 47 -11.30 7.11 15.03
C LEU A 47 -12.32 8.23 14.86
N LEU A 48 -13.41 7.95 14.13
CA LEU A 48 -14.43 8.95 13.77
C LEU A 48 -15.53 9.09 14.82
N ASP A 49 -15.68 8.14 15.73
CA ASP A 49 -16.70 8.19 16.80
C ASP A 49 -16.36 9.29 17.81
N PRO A 50 -17.24 10.31 17.96
CA PRO A 50 -17.02 11.40 18.92
C PRO A 50 -16.90 10.92 20.37
N ASN A 51 -17.49 9.75 20.69
CA ASN A 51 -17.49 9.16 22.03
C ASN A 51 -16.37 8.14 22.24
N SER A 52 -15.44 8.04 21.28
CA SER A 52 -14.32 7.09 21.37
C SER A 52 -13.35 7.43 22.50
N SER A 53 -12.55 6.45 22.89
CA SER A 53 -11.51 6.60 23.90
C SER A 53 -10.35 7.54 23.49
N LEU A 54 -10.36 8.07 22.26
CA LEU A 54 -9.44 9.13 21.83
C LEU A 54 -9.63 10.42 22.63
N CYS A 55 -10.84 10.69 23.11
CA CYS A 55 -11.21 11.92 23.81
C CYS A 55 -10.99 13.21 22.97
N LEU A 56 -11.11 13.12 21.66
CA LEU A 56 -11.02 14.25 20.73
C LEU A 56 -12.40 14.76 20.28
N GLY A 57 -13.50 14.18 20.80
CA GLY A 57 -14.85 14.50 20.36
C GLY A 57 -14.99 14.31 18.84
N HIS A 58 -15.71 15.21 18.20
CA HIS A 58 -15.92 15.16 16.75
C HIS A 58 -14.74 15.71 15.90
N TYR A 59 -13.59 16.07 16.50
CA TYR A 59 -12.46 16.63 15.74
C TYR A 59 -11.99 15.76 14.57
N PRO A 60 -11.80 14.43 14.71
CA PRO A 60 -11.40 13.58 13.59
C PRO A 60 -12.43 13.59 12.45
N LEU A 61 -13.71 13.59 12.80
CA LEU A 61 -14.82 13.64 11.85
C LEU A 61 -14.83 14.97 11.08
N VAL A 62 -14.66 16.11 11.75
CA VAL A 62 -14.54 17.43 11.10
C VAL A 62 -13.37 17.45 10.11
N ARG A 63 -12.23 16.84 10.49
CA ARG A 63 -11.07 16.75 9.59
C ARG A 63 -11.39 15.94 8.33
N LEU A 64 -12.08 14.80 8.47
CA LEU A 64 -12.50 13.97 7.34
C LEU A 64 -13.52 14.69 6.46
N LEU A 65 -14.52 15.35 7.04
CA LEU A 65 -15.50 16.13 6.30
C LEU A 65 -14.86 17.34 5.58
N SER A 66 -13.83 17.95 6.18
CA SER A 66 -13.04 19.01 5.53
C SER A 66 -12.32 18.48 4.29
N LEU A 67 -11.71 17.30 4.39
CA LEU A 67 -11.07 16.64 3.24
C LEU A 67 -12.11 16.30 2.15
N TYR A 68 -13.27 15.79 2.54
CA TYR A 68 -14.37 15.56 1.60
C TYR A 68 -14.73 16.84 0.86
N MET A 69 -14.91 17.97 1.56
CA MET A 69 -15.26 19.25 0.94
C MET A 69 -14.17 19.78 -0.01
N ILE A 70 -12.88 19.57 0.33
CA ILE A 70 -11.75 19.96 -0.54
C ILE A 70 -11.78 19.17 -1.86
N LYS A 71 -12.17 17.92 -1.82
CA LYS A 71 -12.15 17.01 -2.99
C LYS A 71 -13.47 16.96 -3.74
N SER A 72 -14.56 17.35 -3.09
CA SER A 72 -15.90 17.35 -3.70
C SER A 72 -16.12 18.62 -4.52
N GLU A 73 -16.57 18.45 -5.77
CA GLU A 73 -17.04 19.56 -6.60
C GLU A 73 -18.43 20.03 -6.17
N SER A 74 -19.13 19.25 -5.34
CA SER A 74 -20.46 19.54 -4.84
C SER A 74 -20.43 20.58 -3.72
N GLN A 75 -21.31 21.58 -3.80
CA GLN A 75 -21.52 22.59 -2.75
C GLN A 75 -22.57 22.18 -1.71
N GLU A 76 -23.00 20.91 -1.71
CA GLU A 76 -24.05 20.43 -0.81
C GLU A 76 -23.66 20.46 0.67
N LEU A 77 -22.37 20.34 0.95
CA LEU A 77 -21.81 20.44 2.28
C LEU A 77 -20.83 21.62 2.34
N SER A 78 -21.10 22.59 3.19
CA SER A 78 -20.21 23.72 3.44
C SER A 78 -19.58 23.62 4.84
N LEU A 79 -18.42 24.27 5.03
CA LEU A 79 -17.78 24.32 6.35
C LEU A 79 -18.72 24.86 7.41
N LYS A 80 -19.50 25.91 7.09
CA LYS A 80 -20.50 26.45 8.00
C LYS A 80 -21.53 25.40 8.39
N ALA A 81 -22.08 24.67 7.41
CA ALA A 81 -23.05 23.61 7.69
C ALA A 81 -22.47 22.53 8.60
N VAL A 82 -21.21 22.12 8.37
CA VAL A 82 -20.51 21.14 9.23
C VAL A 82 -20.33 21.64 10.67
N LEU A 83 -19.97 22.92 10.83
CA LEU A 83 -19.78 23.52 12.16
C LEU A 83 -21.09 23.76 12.91
N ASP A 84 -22.20 23.94 12.18
CA ASP A 84 -23.54 24.11 12.76
C ASP A 84 -24.22 22.77 13.13
N MET A 85 -23.71 21.62 12.60
CA MET A 85 -24.25 20.28 12.90
C MET A 85 -23.87 19.80 14.30
N ASN A 86 -24.78 19.05 14.91
CA ASN A 86 -24.47 18.31 16.16
C ASN A 86 -23.73 16.99 15.83
N LEU A 87 -22.42 17.12 15.53
CA LEU A 87 -21.60 15.96 15.17
C LEU A 87 -21.31 15.04 16.39
N ASP A 88 -21.47 15.52 17.63
CA ASP A 88 -21.33 14.67 18.82
C ASP A 88 -22.45 13.64 18.94
N ALA A 89 -23.55 13.82 18.21
CA ALA A 89 -24.65 12.86 18.11
C ALA A 89 -24.44 11.77 17.05
N MET A 90 -23.30 11.76 16.35
CA MET A 90 -23.00 10.71 15.38
C MET A 90 -22.81 9.35 16.06
N HIS A 91 -23.42 8.32 15.49
CA HIS A 91 -23.23 6.93 15.88
C HIS A 91 -22.59 6.17 14.72
N PHE A 92 -21.59 5.37 15.03
CA PHE A 92 -20.85 4.60 14.05
C PHE A 92 -21.09 3.10 14.23
N GLU A 93 -21.25 2.42 13.10
CA GLU A 93 -21.43 0.97 12.99
C GLU A 93 -20.52 0.45 11.89
N THR A 94 -19.83 -0.67 12.14
CA THR A 94 -19.05 -1.39 11.12
C THR A 94 -19.87 -2.55 10.57
N GLU A 95 -19.64 -2.88 9.30
CA GLU A 95 -20.30 -4.00 8.63
C GLU A 95 -21.83 -3.92 8.70
N LYS A 96 -22.39 -2.70 8.52
CA LYS A 96 -23.85 -2.51 8.52
C LYS A 96 -24.51 -3.30 7.40
N THR A 97 -25.20 -4.37 7.77
CA THR A 97 -25.84 -5.28 6.83
C THR A 97 -27.23 -4.79 6.42
N PHE A 98 -27.54 -4.88 5.13
CA PHE A 98 -28.86 -4.65 4.57
C PHE A 98 -29.13 -5.59 3.39
N PHE A 99 -30.37 -5.58 2.89
CA PHE A 99 -30.74 -6.30 1.67
C PHE A 99 -31.15 -5.31 0.58
N THR A 100 -30.61 -5.51 -0.61
CA THR A 100 -31.02 -4.77 -1.81
C THR A 100 -32.43 -5.15 -2.26
N ASN A 101 -33.02 -4.40 -3.17
CA ASN A 101 -34.35 -4.69 -3.71
C ASN A 101 -34.44 -6.07 -4.38
N ASP A 102 -33.34 -6.56 -4.95
CA ASP A 102 -33.21 -7.89 -5.53
C ASP A 102 -32.80 -8.96 -4.48
N LYS A 103 -32.94 -8.64 -3.18
CA LYS A 103 -32.67 -9.51 -2.01
C LYS A 103 -31.22 -9.98 -1.86
N LYS A 104 -30.27 -9.28 -2.42
CA LYS A 104 -28.84 -9.53 -2.16
C LYS A 104 -28.44 -8.94 -0.83
N LYS A 105 -27.73 -9.71 -0.03
CA LYS A 105 -27.11 -9.22 1.21
C LYS A 105 -25.90 -8.36 0.88
N ARG A 106 -25.83 -7.19 1.51
CA ARG A 106 -24.73 -6.22 1.44
C ARG A 106 -24.29 -5.82 2.83
N SER A 107 -23.06 -5.36 2.95
CA SER A 107 -22.49 -4.84 4.18
C SER A 107 -21.71 -3.57 3.87
N ILE A 108 -22.03 -2.46 4.53
CA ILE A 108 -21.30 -1.20 4.45
C ILE A 108 -20.15 -1.26 5.46
N ASP A 109 -18.93 -1.02 5.01
CA ASP A 109 -17.72 -1.17 5.85
C ASP A 109 -17.76 -0.25 7.08
N VAL A 110 -18.04 1.04 6.89
CA VAL A 110 -18.27 1.99 7.99
C VAL A 110 -19.51 2.83 7.68
N PHE A 111 -20.44 2.83 8.61
CA PHE A 111 -21.67 3.60 8.53
C PHE A 111 -21.80 4.50 9.75
N GLY A 112 -21.90 5.82 9.50
CA GLY A 112 -22.14 6.83 10.54
C GLY A 112 -23.45 7.53 10.32
N GLU A 113 -24.25 7.73 11.37
CA GLU A 113 -25.57 8.38 11.26
C GLU A 113 -25.85 9.29 12.44
N SER A 114 -26.43 10.46 12.14
CA SER A 114 -27.11 11.36 13.09
C SER A 114 -28.42 11.88 12.47
N GLU A 115 -29.11 12.77 13.14
CA GLU A 115 -30.31 13.42 12.57
C GLU A 115 -29.99 14.29 11.33
N GLU A 116 -28.75 14.77 11.19
CA GLU A 116 -28.36 15.76 10.19
C GLU A 116 -27.43 15.21 9.10
N LEU A 117 -26.74 14.08 9.38
CA LEU A 117 -25.68 13.55 8.51
C LEU A 117 -25.73 12.01 8.46
N VAL A 118 -25.57 11.47 7.26
CA VAL A 118 -25.20 10.07 7.02
C VAL A 118 -23.83 10.05 6.36
N LEU A 119 -22.92 9.25 6.92
CA LEU A 119 -21.59 8.98 6.38
C LEU A 119 -21.48 7.51 5.98
N VAL A 120 -21.12 7.28 4.75
CA VAL A 120 -20.89 5.93 4.19
C VAL A 120 -19.46 5.84 3.72
N ILE A 121 -18.70 4.88 4.24
CA ILE A 121 -17.33 4.62 3.80
C ILE A 121 -17.24 3.19 3.28
N GLU A 122 -16.78 3.04 2.05
CA GLU A 122 -16.28 1.80 1.49
C GLU A 122 -14.77 1.83 1.54
N ASN A 123 -14.17 0.83 2.17
CA ASN A 123 -12.73 0.74 2.38
C ASN A 123 -12.14 -0.43 1.59
N LYS A 124 -11.20 -0.16 0.71
CA LYS A 124 -10.53 -1.19 -0.10
C LYS A 124 -9.03 -1.18 0.19
N VAL A 125 -8.53 -2.30 0.70
CA VAL A 125 -7.10 -2.47 0.98
C VAL A 125 -6.41 -3.21 -0.17
N LYS A 126 -6.91 -4.37 -0.56
CA LYS A 126 -6.34 -5.23 -1.60
C LYS A 126 -7.29 -5.52 -2.75
N ALA A 127 -8.58 -5.59 -2.46
CA ALA A 127 -9.58 -5.98 -3.42
C ALA A 127 -10.04 -4.80 -4.27
N ARG A 128 -10.44 -5.06 -5.51
CA ARG A 128 -11.26 -4.11 -6.28
C ARG A 128 -12.70 -4.18 -5.80
N GLU A 129 -13.47 -3.14 -6.09
CA GLU A 129 -14.91 -3.17 -5.84
C GLU A 129 -15.56 -4.41 -6.48
N ASN A 130 -16.36 -5.15 -5.71
CA ASN A 130 -17.04 -6.33 -6.20
C ASN A 130 -18.16 -5.95 -7.18
N MET A 131 -17.93 -6.28 -8.45
CA MET A 131 -18.93 -6.23 -9.51
C MET A 131 -19.71 -7.55 -9.48
N ASN A 132 -20.93 -7.52 -9.02
CA ASN A 132 -21.71 -8.75 -8.87
C ASN A 132 -22.36 -9.18 -10.15
N GLY A 133 -21.75 -9.85 -11.05
CA GLY A 133 -22.44 -10.55 -12.17
C GLY A 133 -23.59 -9.77 -12.90
N THR A 134 -23.99 -8.66 -12.34
CA THR A 134 -24.77 -7.55 -12.86
C THR A 134 -23.81 -6.38 -12.85
N ASP A 135 -23.73 -5.59 -13.87
CA ASP A 135 -22.80 -4.44 -14.02
C ASP A 135 -22.98 -3.32 -12.95
N ILE A 136 -23.39 -3.67 -11.73
CA ILE A 136 -23.64 -2.75 -10.62
C ILE A 136 -22.67 -3.00 -9.48
N GLY A 137 -21.88 -1.99 -9.13
CA GLY A 137 -20.92 -2.05 -8.03
C GLY A 137 -21.55 -1.87 -6.64
N GLN A 138 -20.84 -2.29 -5.60
CA GLN A 138 -21.29 -2.21 -4.20
C GLN A 138 -21.62 -0.76 -3.79
N THR A 139 -20.82 0.20 -4.20
CA THR A 139 -21.01 1.63 -3.86
C THR A 139 -22.36 2.15 -4.32
N LYS A 140 -22.87 1.69 -5.47
CA LYS A 140 -24.21 2.04 -5.95
C LYS A 140 -25.30 1.46 -5.07
N ASP A 141 -25.19 0.18 -4.71
CA ASP A 141 -26.16 -0.48 -3.82
C ASP A 141 -26.24 0.23 -2.46
N TYR A 142 -25.09 0.63 -1.90
CA TYR A 142 -25.03 1.32 -0.60
C TYR A 142 -25.71 2.69 -0.67
N ARG A 143 -25.42 3.44 -1.72
CA ARG A 143 -26.03 4.74 -1.91
C ARG A 143 -27.54 4.66 -2.10
N ASP A 144 -28.03 3.73 -2.92
CA ASP A 144 -29.46 3.53 -3.14
C ASP A 144 -30.18 3.16 -1.84
N TYR A 145 -29.56 2.33 -1.00
CA TYR A 145 -30.05 2.03 0.33
C TYR A 145 -30.16 3.28 1.19
N VAL A 146 -29.11 4.10 1.29
CA VAL A 146 -29.08 5.29 2.13
C VAL A 146 -30.08 6.34 1.63
N GLU A 147 -30.11 6.61 0.32
CA GLU A 147 -31.06 7.57 -0.27
C GLU A 147 -32.52 7.15 -0.04
N GLY A 148 -32.82 5.85 -0.03
CA GLY A 148 -34.13 5.32 0.26
C GLY A 148 -34.54 5.39 1.74
N HIS A 149 -33.59 5.58 2.66
CA HIS A 149 -33.83 5.51 4.12
C HIS A 149 -33.49 6.83 4.84
N ARG A 150 -32.80 7.76 4.22
CA ARG A 150 -32.42 9.05 4.84
C ARG A 150 -33.62 9.87 5.25
N LYS A 151 -33.46 10.61 6.32
CA LYS A 151 -34.49 11.57 6.81
C LYS A 151 -34.51 12.84 5.94
N ASN A 152 -35.62 13.56 5.96
CA ASN A 152 -35.74 14.79 5.23
C ASN A 152 -34.74 15.85 5.77
N GLY A 153 -33.95 16.43 4.87
CA GLY A 153 -32.90 17.40 5.23
C GLY A 153 -31.55 16.81 5.64
N GLN A 154 -31.47 15.50 5.89
CA GLN A 154 -30.23 14.82 6.25
C GLN A 154 -29.24 14.83 5.07
N LYS A 155 -28.01 15.26 5.30
CA LYS A 155 -26.93 15.23 4.30
C LYS A 155 -26.35 13.83 4.18
N VAL A 156 -25.89 13.48 2.98
CA VAL A 156 -25.25 12.18 2.72
C VAL A 156 -23.84 12.42 2.20
N VAL A 157 -22.86 11.81 2.86
CA VAL A 157 -21.45 11.83 2.48
C VAL A 157 -21.01 10.40 2.18
N CYS A 158 -20.54 10.16 0.96
CA CYS A 158 -20.06 8.86 0.51
C CYS A 158 -18.56 8.93 0.19
N LEU A 159 -17.76 8.08 0.85
CA LEU A 159 -16.32 8.02 0.70
C LEU A 159 -15.87 6.64 0.23
N PHE A 160 -14.90 6.63 -0.66
CA PHE A 160 -14.21 5.43 -1.11
C PHE A 160 -12.73 5.55 -0.72
N ILE A 161 -12.29 4.76 0.26
CA ILE A 161 -10.93 4.85 0.81
C ILE A 161 -10.10 3.69 0.25
N THR A 162 -8.93 4.00 -0.32
CA THR A 162 -8.06 3.03 -0.97
C THR A 162 -6.59 3.45 -0.92
N PRO A 163 -5.62 2.52 -0.87
CA PRO A 163 -4.21 2.86 -1.04
C PRO A 163 -3.86 3.25 -2.49
N ASP A 164 -4.62 2.79 -3.48
CA ASP A 164 -4.32 3.02 -4.91
C ASP A 164 -5.16 4.18 -5.48
N PRO A 165 -4.54 5.32 -5.86
CA PRO A 165 -5.24 6.47 -6.44
C PRO A 165 -5.88 6.17 -7.81
N LYS A 166 -5.49 5.07 -8.47
CA LYS A 166 -6.06 4.64 -9.76
C LYS A 166 -7.35 3.85 -9.58
N GLN A 167 -7.56 3.28 -8.41
CA GLN A 167 -8.77 2.54 -8.09
C GLN A 167 -9.93 3.51 -7.87
N LYS A 168 -11.00 3.40 -8.64
CA LYS A 168 -12.14 4.30 -8.59
C LYS A 168 -13.40 3.56 -8.12
N PRO A 169 -14.29 4.24 -7.36
CA PRO A 169 -15.59 3.69 -7.04
C PRO A 169 -16.45 3.58 -8.30
N TYR A 170 -17.36 2.61 -8.31
CA TYR A 170 -18.34 2.47 -9.38
C TYR A 170 -19.33 3.66 -9.40
N ASP A 171 -19.87 4.02 -8.22
CA ASP A 171 -20.73 5.19 -8.11
C ASP A 171 -19.92 6.48 -8.05
N LYS A 172 -20.08 7.34 -9.07
CA LYS A 172 -19.38 8.62 -9.20
C LYS A 172 -19.67 9.64 -8.09
N ASN A 173 -20.68 9.38 -7.27
CA ASN A 173 -21.01 10.26 -6.13
C ASN A 173 -20.16 9.93 -4.89
N TYR A 174 -19.37 8.87 -4.92
CA TYR A 174 -18.35 8.63 -3.91
C TYR A 174 -17.12 9.49 -4.18
N ILE A 175 -16.65 10.17 -3.16
CA ILE A 175 -15.37 10.86 -3.21
C ILE A 175 -14.28 9.88 -2.82
N GLN A 176 -13.32 9.68 -3.72
CA GLN A 176 -12.14 8.86 -3.44
C GLN A 176 -11.16 9.60 -2.54
N ILE A 177 -10.73 8.94 -1.47
CA ILE A 177 -9.67 9.37 -0.56
C ILE A 177 -8.60 8.28 -0.54
N THR A 178 -7.34 8.67 -0.72
CA THR A 178 -6.21 7.74 -0.54
C THR A 178 -5.84 7.61 0.94
N TYR A 179 -5.17 6.51 1.32
CA TYR A 179 -4.64 6.37 2.67
C TYR A 179 -3.61 7.45 3.01
N GLN A 180 -2.87 7.97 2.01
CA GLN A 180 -1.98 9.12 2.21
C GLN A 180 -2.76 10.37 2.61
N GLU A 181 -3.84 10.70 1.89
CA GLU A 181 -4.69 11.84 2.22
C GLU A 181 -5.36 11.67 3.59
N LEU A 182 -5.86 10.46 3.91
CA LEU A 182 -6.42 10.15 5.22
C LEU A 182 -5.39 10.37 6.33
N TYR A 183 -4.15 9.94 6.11
CA TYR A 183 -3.06 10.18 7.06
C TYR A 183 -2.77 11.67 7.22
N ASP A 184 -2.48 12.38 6.13
CA ASP A 184 -2.02 13.76 6.17
C ASP A 184 -3.08 14.72 6.74
N TYR A 185 -4.34 14.52 6.36
CA TYR A 185 -5.42 15.45 6.72
C TYR A 185 -6.18 15.08 7.99
N VAL A 186 -6.15 13.81 8.42
CA VAL A 186 -6.91 13.34 9.59
C VAL A 186 -5.99 12.78 10.66
N ILE A 187 -5.29 11.67 10.38
CA ILE A 187 -4.57 10.91 11.42
C ILE A 187 -3.41 11.72 12.00
N ALA A 188 -2.56 12.31 11.14
CA ALA A 188 -1.43 13.14 11.57
C ALA A 188 -1.91 14.34 12.40
N LYS A 189 -3.02 14.97 12.00
CA LYS A 189 -3.61 16.09 12.75
C LYS A 189 -4.20 15.69 14.09
N CYS A 190 -4.74 14.47 14.19
CA CYS A 190 -5.13 13.91 15.48
C CYS A 190 -3.93 13.63 16.36
N ILE A 191 -2.83 13.08 15.80
CA ILE A 191 -1.57 12.84 16.55
C ILE A 191 -0.98 14.16 17.09
N GLU A 192 -1.03 15.23 16.31
CA GLU A 192 -0.56 16.57 16.70
C GLU A 192 -1.48 17.26 17.71
N HIS A 193 -2.71 16.78 17.90
CA HIS A 193 -3.70 17.47 18.74
C HIS A 193 -3.28 17.50 20.22
N PRO A 194 -3.27 18.69 20.89
CA PRO A 194 -2.74 18.85 22.24
C PRO A 194 -3.52 18.08 23.31
N GLN A 195 -4.80 17.81 23.09
CA GLN A 195 -5.65 17.06 24.01
C GLN A 195 -5.60 15.56 23.83
N LEU A 196 -4.89 15.05 22.82
CA LEU A 196 -4.78 13.61 22.59
C LEU A 196 -4.09 12.93 23.76
N ASN A 197 -4.75 11.94 24.35
CA ASN A 197 -4.18 11.15 25.44
C ASN A 197 -3.05 10.22 24.93
N LYS A 198 -2.25 9.69 25.88
CA LYS A 198 -1.08 8.85 25.52
C LYS A 198 -1.45 7.56 24.82
N ASP A 199 -2.54 6.92 25.24
CA ASP A 199 -2.98 5.64 24.67
C ASP A 199 -3.52 5.85 23.26
N GLY A 200 -4.32 6.91 23.06
CA GLY A 200 -4.79 7.32 21.75
C GLY A 200 -3.64 7.65 20.79
N ARG A 201 -2.63 8.39 21.27
CA ARG A 201 -1.42 8.67 20.50
C ARG A 201 -0.71 7.39 20.08
N TYR A 202 -0.50 6.48 21.00
CA TYR A 202 0.13 5.20 20.73
C TYR A 202 -0.64 4.41 19.67
N LEU A 203 -1.97 4.30 19.78
CA LEU A 203 -2.82 3.57 18.85
C LEU A 203 -2.82 4.22 17.46
N LEU A 204 -2.90 5.55 17.37
CA LEU A 204 -2.83 6.27 16.09
C LEU A 204 -1.47 6.10 15.42
N GLU A 205 -0.37 6.16 16.17
CA GLU A 205 0.97 5.89 15.64
C GLU A 205 1.13 4.44 15.17
N GLN A 206 0.57 3.46 15.90
CA GLN A 206 0.55 2.05 15.45
C GLN A 206 -0.21 1.89 14.14
N TYR A 207 -1.35 2.54 14.00
CA TYR A 207 -2.13 2.49 12.78
C TYR A 207 -1.43 3.21 11.61
N ALA A 208 -0.84 4.37 11.85
CA ALA A 208 -0.03 5.08 10.87
C ALA A 208 1.13 4.20 10.35
N ASN A 209 1.81 3.49 11.26
CA ASN A 209 2.85 2.54 10.86
C ASN A 209 2.29 1.35 10.08
N ASN A 210 1.07 0.88 10.40
CA ASN A 210 0.41 -0.16 9.62
C ASN A 210 0.10 0.28 8.19
N LEU A 211 -0.30 1.54 7.99
CA LEU A 211 -0.57 2.10 6.66
C LEU A 211 0.69 2.24 5.79
N ARG A 212 1.89 2.19 6.39
CA ARG A 212 3.19 2.20 5.68
C ARG A 212 3.55 0.85 5.08
N GLU A 213 2.96 -0.23 5.57
CA GLU A 213 3.21 -1.56 5.03
C GLU A 213 2.75 -1.64 3.57
N PRO A 214 3.63 -2.10 2.65
CA PRO A 214 3.27 -2.17 1.24
C PRO A 214 2.06 -3.07 1.01
N VAL A 215 1.07 -2.56 0.30
CA VAL A 215 -0.04 -3.37 -0.18
C VAL A 215 0.34 -3.94 -1.54
N HIS A 216 0.27 -5.26 -1.71
CA HIS A 216 0.57 -5.92 -2.98
C HIS A 216 -0.25 -5.32 -4.13
N GLY A 217 0.44 -4.85 -5.18
CA GLY A 217 -0.17 -4.24 -6.35
C GLY A 217 -0.48 -2.75 -6.21
N SER A 218 -0.22 -2.13 -5.06
CA SER A 218 -0.31 -0.68 -4.90
C SER A 218 1.08 -0.04 -4.97
N PRO A 219 1.26 1.01 -5.76
CA PRO A 219 2.54 1.73 -5.83
C PRO A 219 2.83 2.60 -4.60
N MET A 220 1.86 2.73 -3.69
CA MET A 220 1.96 3.70 -2.58
C MET A 220 2.23 3.02 -1.25
N ALA A 221 3.45 3.24 -0.72
CA ALA A 221 3.69 3.24 0.72
C ALA A 221 3.29 4.62 1.27
N LEU A 222 2.70 4.68 2.47
CA LEU A 222 2.45 5.92 3.17
C LEU A 222 3.79 6.62 3.46
N VAL A 223 3.91 7.91 3.12
CA VAL A 223 5.10 8.72 3.39
C VAL A 223 4.81 9.81 4.43
N ASN A 224 5.78 10.12 5.25
CA ASN A 224 5.68 11.23 6.19
C ASN A 224 6.11 12.54 5.52
N THR A 225 5.24 13.08 4.66
CA THR A 225 5.52 14.22 3.80
C THR A 225 6.03 15.43 4.58
N SER A 226 5.45 15.74 5.74
CA SER A 226 5.89 16.89 6.56
C SER A 226 7.35 16.73 7.03
N LEU A 227 7.67 15.56 7.59
CA LEU A 227 9.00 15.29 8.12
C LEU A 227 10.06 15.20 7.00
N CYS A 228 9.69 14.58 5.89
CA CYS A 228 10.56 14.50 4.71
C CYS A 228 10.86 15.88 4.11
N ASN A 229 9.85 16.75 4.02
CA ASN A 229 10.04 18.13 3.58
C ASN A 229 10.92 18.93 4.53
N GLU A 230 10.78 18.76 5.86
CA GLU A 230 11.67 19.40 6.84
C GLU A 230 13.13 18.95 6.69
N ILE A 231 13.36 17.66 6.39
CA ILE A 231 14.70 17.13 6.12
C ILE A 231 15.25 17.77 4.84
N TYR A 232 14.46 17.82 3.78
CA TYR A 232 14.89 18.39 2.51
C TYR A 232 15.12 19.91 2.59
N ASP A 233 14.27 20.67 3.28
CA ASP A 233 14.44 22.10 3.49
C ASP A 233 15.80 22.41 4.16
N ARG A 234 16.33 21.51 4.97
CA ARG A 234 17.55 21.70 5.74
C ARG A 234 18.80 21.10 5.08
N TYR A 235 18.65 19.99 4.38
CA TYR A 235 19.74 19.19 3.83
C TYR A 235 19.59 18.93 2.33
N GLY A 236 18.83 19.76 1.61
CA GLY A 236 18.49 19.55 0.20
C GLY A 236 19.71 19.37 -0.71
N GLU A 237 20.76 20.21 -0.57
CA GLU A 237 21.98 20.07 -1.36
C GLU A 237 22.66 18.70 -1.15
N THR A 238 22.72 18.22 0.09
CA THR A 238 23.28 16.90 0.42
C THR A 238 22.43 15.76 -0.14
N LEU A 239 21.11 15.88 -0.06
CA LEU A 239 20.18 14.90 -0.60
C LEU A 239 20.20 14.87 -2.12
N ASP A 240 20.29 16.04 -2.77
CA ASP A 240 20.38 16.12 -4.22
C ASP A 240 21.64 15.45 -4.74
N GLU A 241 22.78 15.65 -4.07
CA GLU A 241 24.03 14.98 -4.41
C GLU A 241 23.93 13.45 -4.24
N ILE A 242 23.27 12.96 -3.17
CA ILE A 242 23.03 11.53 -2.98
C ILE A 242 22.16 10.97 -4.12
N PHE A 243 21.05 11.64 -4.45
CA PHE A 243 20.12 11.16 -5.46
C PHE A 243 20.73 11.20 -6.87
N ASP A 244 21.49 12.27 -7.19
CA ASP A 244 22.14 12.41 -8.49
C ASP A 244 23.23 11.34 -8.69
N ASP A 245 24.03 11.05 -7.67
CA ASP A 245 25.07 10.02 -7.72
C ASP A 245 24.46 8.62 -7.86
N VAL A 246 23.39 8.32 -7.13
CA VAL A 246 22.68 7.04 -7.21
C VAL A 246 22.00 6.86 -8.56
N GLU A 247 21.37 7.91 -9.11
CA GLU A 247 20.80 7.87 -10.45
C GLU A 247 21.86 7.74 -11.56
N GLY A 248 23.03 8.34 -11.36
CA GLY A 248 24.15 8.29 -12.29
C GLY A 248 24.96 6.99 -12.25
N SER A 249 24.86 6.23 -11.15
CA SER A 249 25.57 4.96 -10.98
C SER A 249 24.91 3.83 -11.77
N THR A 250 25.72 3.04 -12.45
CA THR A 250 25.25 1.83 -13.15
C THR A 250 24.83 0.73 -12.16
N ASN A 251 25.49 0.68 -10.99
CA ASN A 251 25.15 -0.20 -9.87
C ASN A 251 25.59 0.46 -8.56
N TYR A 252 24.69 1.20 -7.91
CA TYR A 252 25.01 1.91 -6.68
C TYR A 252 25.39 0.99 -5.51
N LEU A 253 24.99 -0.30 -5.55
CA LEU A 253 25.37 -1.29 -4.53
C LEU A 253 26.85 -1.69 -4.60
N GLU A 254 27.47 -1.56 -5.76
CA GLU A 254 28.90 -1.84 -5.97
C GLU A 254 29.75 -0.56 -5.96
N ASP A 255 29.10 0.61 -5.93
CA ASP A 255 29.76 1.91 -5.91
C ASP A 255 30.25 2.22 -4.50
N SER A 256 31.57 2.45 -4.34
CA SER A 256 32.19 2.76 -3.06
C SER A 256 32.15 4.25 -2.70
N SER A 257 31.48 5.09 -3.50
CA SER A 257 31.28 6.50 -3.15
C SER A 257 30.48 6.63 -1.85
N LEU A 258 30.77 7.67 -1.07
CA LEU A 258 30.10 7.88 0.22
C LEU A 258 28.58 8.03 0.04
N THR A 259 28.13 8.65 -1.04
CA THR A 259 26.74 8.87 -1.40
C THR A 259 25.99 7.55 -1.65
N CYS A 260 26.57 6.68 -2.48
CA CYS A 260 25.99 5.37 -2.79
C CYS A 260 25.99 4.43 -1.57
N VAL A 261 27.09 4.39 -0.81
CA VAL A 261 27.17 3.61 0.43
C VAL A 261 26.12 4.07 1.45
N LEU A 262 25.97 5.38 1.62
CA LEU A 262 24.98 5.95 2.54
C LEU A 262 23.56 5.63 2.09
N TYR A 263 23.26 5.81 0.80
CA TYR A 263 21.96 5.45 0.23
C TYR A 263 21.66 3.96 0.41
N ALA A 264 22.58 3.06 0.08
CA ALA A 264 22.40 1.63 0.26
C ALA A 264 22.08 1.24 1.71
N HIS A 265 22.75 1.91 2.68
CA HIS A 265 22.55 1.64 4.11
C HIS A 265 21.18 2.13 4.62
N TYR A 266 20.67 3.25 4.12
CA TYR A 266 19.42 3.88 4.54
C TYR A 266 18.39 3.98 3.40
N GLN A 267 18.40 3.03 2.47
CA GLN A 267 17.62 3.08 1.23
C GLN A 267 16.14 3.42 1.47
N ASN A 268 15.48 2.71 2.38
CA ASN A 268 14.04 2.94 2.64
C ASN A 268 13.75 4.37 3.10
N ILE A 269 14.68 5.00 3.84
CA ILE A 269 14.52 6.37 4.35
C ILE A 269 14.71 7.35 3.19
N PHE A 270 15.75 7.18 2.39
CA PHE A 270 15.98 8.04 1.23
C PHE A 270 14.88 7.90 0.18
N ASP A 271 14.38 6.68 -0.06
CA ASP A 271 13.24 6.44 -0.95
C ASP A 271 11.98 7.18 -0.45
N GLU A 272 11.69 7.14 0.87
CA GLU A 272 10.56 7.88 1.44
C GLU A 272 10.73 9.39 1.29
N ILE A 273 11.93 9.93 1.57
CA ILE A 273 12.23 11.36 1.37
C ILE A 273 12.02 11.74 -0.09
N PHE A 274 12.60 10.99 -1.01
CA PHE A 274 12.53 11.29 -2.43
C PHE A 274 11.08 11.26 -2.96
N LEU A 275 10.29 10.23 -2.59
CA LEU A 275 8.90 10.07 -3.00
C LEU A 275 7.98 11.16 -2.43
N SER A 276 8.36 11.78 -1.32
CA SER A 276 7.58 12.81 -0.65
C SER A 276 7.84 14.23 -1.14
N LEU A 277 8.87 14.46 -2.00
CA LEU A 277 9.22 15.78 -2.47
C LEU A 277 8.09 16.40 -3.30
N ASP A 278 7.66 17.59 -2.93
CA ASP A 278 6.69 18.36 -3.70
C ASP A 278 7.39 18.98 -4.92
N GLU A 279 7.03 18.52 -6.11
CA GLU A 279 7.56 19.00 -7.38
C GLU A 279 7.44 20.52 -7.53
N LYS A 280 6.31 21.09 -7.08
CA LYS A 280 6.09 22.54 -7.16
C LYS A 280 7.03 23.33 -6.24
N LYS A 281 7.34 22.77 -5.07
CA LYS A 281 8.18 23.40 -4.06
C LYS A 281 9.66 23.20 -4.36
N PHE A 282 10.08 22.01 -4.80
CA PHE A 282 11.46 21.61 -4.92
C PHE A 282 11.96 21.47 -6.36
N GLY A 283 11.06 21.58 -7.36
CA GLY A 283 11.39 21.47 -8.78
C GLY A 283 11.82 20.07 -9.22
N ARG A 284 11.61 19.04 -8.38
CA ARG A 284 11.87 17.64 -8.69
C ARG A 284 10.59 16.90 -8.94
N THR A 285 10.53 16.19 -10.06
CA THR A 285 9.54 15.13 -10.28
C THR A 285 10.16 13.84 -9.77
N PRO A 286 9.52 13.12 -8.83
CA PRO A 286 9.96 11.78 -8.46
C PRO A 286 10.05 10.95 -9.74
N LYS A 287 11.26 10.67 -10.21
CA LYS A 287 11.42 9.77 -11.33
C LYS A 287 10.99 8.39 -10.84
N SER A 288 10.08 7.76 -11.57
CA SER A 288 9.53 6.42 -11.28
C SER A 288 10.59 5.31 -11.12
N ASN A 289 11.86 5.62 -11.35
CA ASN A 289 13.00 4.71 -11.30
C ASN A 289 13.59 4.52 -9.90
N ILE A 290 13.27 5.39 -8.91
CA ILE A 290 13.59 5.15 -7.49
C ILE A 290 12.42 4.43 -6.78
N GLN A 291 11.42 3.97 -7.52
CA GLN A 291 10.58 2.89 -7.03
C GLN A 291 11.51 1.76 -6.60
N ARG A 292 11.29 1.20 -5.39
CA ARG A 292 11.98 -0.01 -4.90
C ARG A 292 12.30 -0.85 -6.12
N ARG A 293 13.57 -0.94 -6.50
CA ARG A 293 14.00 -1.72 -7.63
C ARG A 293 13.53 -3.13 -7.31
N ILE A 294 12.43 -3.53 -7.94
CA ILE A 294 11.98 -4.90 -7.85
C ILE A 294 13.08 -5.66 -8.56
N ILE A 295 13.98 -6.29 -7.80
CA ILE A 295 15.07 -7.06 -8.36
C ILE A 295 14.45 -8.12 -9.24
N SER A 296 14.67 -7.98 -10.52
CA SER A 296 14.18 -8.91 -11.54
C SER A 296 15.14 -10.08 -11.69
N PHE A 297 14.69 -11.16 -12.31
CA PHE A 297 15.61 -12.23 -12.70
C PHE A 297 16.67 -11.73 -13.68
N THR A 298 16.37 -10.72 -14.47
CA THR A 298 17.34 -10.03 -15.34
C THR A 298 18.46 -9.38 -14.55
N ASP A 299 18.16 -8.78 -13.39
CA ASP A 299 19.19 -8.19 -12.52
C ASP A 299 20.10 -9.28 -11.90
N LEU A 300 19.52 -10.39 -11.44
CA LEU A 300 20.27 -11.54 -10.94
C LEU A 300 21.15 -12.16 -12.05
N PHE A 301 20.64 -12.22 -13.26
CA PHE A 301 21.37 -12.74 -14.43
C PHE A 301 22.55 -11.82 -14.80
N ASN A 302 22.30 -10.52 -14.91
CA ASN A 302 23.34 -9.54 -15.25
C ASN A 302 24.44 -9.46 -14.18
N ALA A 303 24.09 -9.66 -12.91
CA ALA A 303 25.06 -9.75 -11.80
C ALA A 303 25.77 -11.12 -11.72
N GLY A 304 25.50 -12.04 -12.64
CA GLY A 304 26.12 -13.36 -12.66
C GLY A 304 25.69 -14.28 -11.51
N LYS A 305 24.62 -13.95 -10.78
CA LYS A 305 24.10 -14.75 -9.67
C LYS A 305 23.28 -15.95 -10.14
N ILE A 306 22.70 -15.86 -11.32
CA ILE A 306 22.04 -16.95 -12.05
C ILE A 306 22.51 -16.96 -13.50
N GLN A 307 22.33 -18.08 -14.18
CA GLN A 307 22.67 -18.23 -15.58
C GLN A 307 21.46 -18.80 -16.34
N ASP A 308 21.47 -18.68 -17.65
CA ASP A 308 20.48 -19.36 -18.48
C ASP A 308 20.52 -20.87 -18.20
N GLY A 309 19.34 -21.48 -17.98
CA GLY A 309 19.22 -22.87 -17.58
C GLY A 309 19.43 -23.13 -16.06
N THR A 310 19.64 -22.12 -15.23
CA THR A 310 19.66 -22.32 -13.76
C THR A 310 18.33 -22.87 -13.28
N GLU A 311 18.33 -24.09 -12.73
CA GLU A 311 17.12 -24.76 -12.23
C GLU A 311 16.85 -24.40 -10.76
N PHE A 312 15.57 -24.24 -10.46
CA PHE A 312 15.05 -23.94 -9.14
C PHE A 312 14.01 -24.97 -8.72
N VAL A 313 13.91 -25.21 -7.42
CA VAL A 313 12.89 -26.04 -6.80
C VAL A 313 12.26 -25.31 -5.64
N LEU A 314 10.94 -25.47 -5.50
CA LEU A 314 10.16 -25.00 -4.36
C LEU A 314 9.35 -26.18 -3.85
N GLU A 315 9.54 -26.55 -2.59
CA GLU A 315 8.65 -27.48 -1.88
C GLU A 315 7.61 -26.69 -1.08
N TYR A 316 6.34 -26.95 -1.34
CA TYR A 316 5.24 -26.34 -0.64
C TYR A 316 4.10 -27.35 -0.44
N ASP A 317 3.67 -27.51 0.82
CA ASP A 317 2.67 -28.53 1.23
C ASP A 317 2.98 -29.96 0.72
N GLY A 318 4.26 -30.35 0.75
CA GLY A 318 4.68 -31.67 0.27
C GLY A 318 4.67 -31.84 -1.25
N VAL A 319 4.45 -30.77 -1.99
CA VAL A 319 4.47 -30.74 -3.47
C VAL A 319 5.71 -29.99 -3.95
N CYS A 320 6.51 -30.63 -4.80
CA CYS A 320 7.64 -29.99 -5.47
C CYS A 320 7.19 -29.27 -6.74
N HIS A 321 7.59 -28.02 -6.86
CA HIS A 321 7.44 -27.19 -8.05
C HIS A 321 8.83 -26.95 -8.63
N TYR A 322 8.94 -27.00 -9.94
CA TYR A 322 10.21 -26.81 -10.65
C TYR A 322 10.13 -25.59 -11.55
N ALA A 323 11.24 -24.90 -11.69
CA ALA A 323 11.37 -23.78 -12.61
C ALA A 323 12.82 -23.70 -13.14
N VAL A 324 13.00 -22.96 -14.23
CA VAL A 324 14.30 -22.71 -14.85
C VAL A 324 14.41 -21.24 -15.22
N ALA A 325 15.58 -20.64 -15.03
CA ALA A 325 15.89 -19.33 -15.60
C ALA A 325 16.05 -19.48 -17.12
N GLU A 326 15.36 -18.65 -17.89
CA GLU A 326 15.46 -18.61 -19.35
C GLU A 326 15.74 -17.17 -19.79
N TYR A 327 16.85 -16.96 -20.51
CA TYR A 327 17.23 -15.66 -21.00
C TYR A 327 16.74 -15.47 -22.45
N ASP A 328 15.91 -14.46 -22.66
CA ASP A 328 15.43 -14.08 -23.97
C ASP A 328 16.35 -13.01 -24.59
N GLN A 329 17.04 -13.40 -25.66
CA GLN A 329 17.96 -12.49 -26.38
C GLN A 329 17.24 -11.36 -27.14
N GLN A 330 15.96 -11.55 -27.51
CA GLN A 330 15.21 -10.53 -28.25
C GLN A 330 14.76 -9.40 -27.34
N ASP A 331 14.27 -9.76 -26.16
CA ASP A 331 13.81 -8.79 -25.16
C ASP A 331 14.93 -8.32 -24.23
N ASN A 332 16.10 -8.97 -24.27
CA ASN A 332 17.23 -8.75 -23.33
C ASN A 332 16.79 -8.89 -21.87
N GLU A 333 15.95 -9.88 -21.59
CA GLU A 333 15.40 -10.13 -20.26
C GLU A 333 15.54 -11.59 -19.85
N CYS A 334 15.70 -11.82 -18.54
CA CYS A 334 15.69 -13.14 -17.95
C CYS A 334 14.35 -13.38 -17.25
N TYR A 335 13.77 -14.52 -17.52
CA TYR A 335 12.51 -14.98 -16.96
C TYR A 335 12.71 -16.22 -16.12
N MET A 336 11.80 -16.51 -15.23
CA MET A 336 11.68 -17.81 -14.59
C MET A 336 10.50 -18.56 -15.20
N LEU A 337 10.77 -19.70 -15.81
CA LEU A 337 9.81 -20.54 -16.50
C LEU A 337 9.46 -21.75 -15.63
N LEU A 338 8.15 -21.94 -15.36
CA LEU A 338 7.66 -23.13 -14.66
C LEU A 338 7.78 -24.38 -15.52
N LEU A 339 8.24 -25.46 -14.87
CA LEU A 339 8.37 -26.79 -15.44
C LEU A 339 7.38 -27.78 -14.81
N ASP A 340 6.99 -28.79 -15.56
CA ASP A 340 6.22 -29.92 -15.04
C ASP A 340 7.11 -30.90 -14.24
N GLU A 341 6.51 -31.97 -13.72
CA GLU A 341 7.21 -33.02 -12.97
C GLU A 341 8.28 -33.78 -13.79
N LYS A 342 8.25 -33.63 -15.12
CA LYS A 342 9.24 -34.19 -16.06
C LYS A 342 10.27 -33.16 -16.47
N HIS A 343 10.34 -32.03 -15.81
CA HIS A 343 11.21 -30.90 -16.13
C HIS A 343 11.00 -30.36 -17.57
N GLN A 344 9.75 -30.41 -18.06
CA GLN A 344 9.37 -29.84 -19.35
C GLN A 344 8.55 -28.58 -19.17
N PRO A 345 8.74 -27.54 -20.02
CA PRO A 345 7.93 -26.33 -19.98
C PRO A 345 6.44 -26.61 -20.13
N TYR A 346 5.60 -25.95 -19.32
CA TYR A 346 4.17 -25.97 -19.56
C TYR A 346 3.85 -25.29 -20.86
N LEU A 347 2.97 -25.90 -21.68
CA LEU A 347 2.49 -25.36 -22.95
C LEU A 347 0.99 -25.06 -22.85
N ASN A 348 0.56 -23.98 -23.50
CA ASN A 348 -0.86 -23.70 -23.70
C ASN A 348 -1.42 -24.55 -24.86
N SER A 349 -2.71 -24.37 -25.17
CA SER A 349 -3.37 -25.12 -26.27
C SER A 349 -2.79 -24.81 -27.68
N LYS A 350 -1.98 -23.76 -27.82
CA LYS A 350 -1.30 -23.35 -29.03
C LYS A 350 0.16 -23.84 -29.13
N GLY A 351 0.64 -24.53 -28.08
CA GLY A 351 2.02 -24.99 -28.00
C GLY A 351 3.03 -23.91 -27.54
N GLU A 352 2.55 -22.76 -27.04
CA GLU A 352 3.41 -21.71 -26.52
C GLU A 352 3.74 -21.99 -25.05
N LYS A 353 4.99 -21.70 -24.62
CA LYS A 353 5.40 -21.83 -23.22
C LYS A 353 4.57 -20.88 -22.34
N ILE A 354 4.14 -21.38 -21.18
CA ILE A 354 3.37 -20.62 -20.18
C ILE A 354 4.06 -20.68 -18.83
N GLY A 355 3.72 -19.73 -17.96
CA GLY A 355 4.28 -19.71 -16.59
C GLY A 355 5.52 -18.86 -16.45
N TYR A 356 5.80 -17.97 -17.40
CA TYR A 356 6.86 -16.98 -17.27
C TYR A 356 6.55 -15.93 -16.24
N TYR A 357 7.55 -15.55 -15.43
CA TYR A 357 7.47 -14.38 -14.56
C TYR A 357 8.83 -13.68 -14.43
N LYS A 358 8.77 -12.35 -14.38
CA LYS A 358 9.93 -11.45 -14.41
C LYS A 358 10.43 -11.04 -13.02
N THR A 359 9.58 -11.10 -12.01
CA THR A 359 9.82 -10.55 -10.68
C THR A 359 9.27 -11.45 -9.57
N SER A 360 9.72 -11.20 -8.37
CA SER A 360 9.46 -12.01 -7.18
C SER A 360 8.02 -11.97 -6.61
N SER A 361 7.07 -11.28 -7.25
CA SER A 361 5.78 -10.99 -6.65
C SER A 361 4.62 -11.88 -7.15
N GLN A 362 3.44 -11.32 -7.24
CA GLN A 362 2.16 -11.94 -7.57
C GLN A 362 2.21 -12.88 -8.78
N ALA A 363 3.04 -12.57 -9.78
CA ALA A 363 3.20 -13.41 -10.97
C ALA A 363 3.70 -14.83 -10.63
N GLY A 364 4.56 -14.99 -9.61
CA GLY A 364 5.00 -16.32 -9.15
C GLY A 364 3.87 -17.09 -8.46
N ILE A 365 3.07 -16.42 -7.64
CA ILE A 365 1.88 -17.01 -7.01
C ILE A 365 0.88 -17.44 -8.07
N ASP A 366 0.61 -16.60 -9.05
CA ASP A 366 -0.33 -16.87 -10.13
C ASP A 366 0.13 -18.05 -10.99
N ALA A 367 1.42 -18.11 -11.31
CA ALA A 367 2.01 -19.23 -12.07
C ALA A 367 1.89 -20.57 -11.29
N ILE A 368 2.19 -20.56 -9.98
CA ILE A 368 2.03 -21.74 -9.12
C ILE A 368 0.56 -22.15 -9.01
N ASN A 369 -0.36 -21.20 -8.88
CA ASN A 369 -1.79 -21.49 -8.82
C ASN A 369 -2.35 -22.03 -10.15
N VAL A 370 -1.83 -21.57 -11.29
CA VAL A 370 -2.14 -22.14 -12.61
C VAL A 370 -1.65 -23.59 -12.68
N TYR A 371 -0.45 -23.88 -12.20
CA TYR A 371 0.10 -25.23 -12.08
C TYR A 371 -0.79 -26.13 -11.21
N ARG A 372 -1.11 -25.68 -9.99
CA ARG A 372 -1.93 -26.43 -9.03
C ARG A 372 -3.32 -26.74 -9.59
N LYS A 373 -3.97 -25.76 -10.22
CA LYS A 373 -5.26 -25.96 -10.90
C LYS A 373 -5.18 -27.00 -12.01
N LYS A 374 -4.12 -27.00 -12.81
CA LYS A 374 -3.93 -27.92 -13.93
C LYS A 374 -3.71 -29.37 -13.44
N ASN A 375 -3.12 -29.53 -12.25
CA ASN A 375 -2.84 -30.83 -11.65
C ASN A 375 -3.88 -31.28 -10.59
N ASN A 376 -5.06 -30.63 -10.55
CA ASN A 376 -6.14 -30.91 -9.59
C ASN A 376 -5.71 -30.83 -8.12
N ILE A 377 -4.75 -29.96 -7.79
CA ILE A 377 -4.32 -29.68 -6.42
C ILE A 377 -5.24 -28.59 -5.87
N GLU A 378 -6.13 -28.93 -4.92
CA GLU A 378 -7.23 -28.06 -4.47
C GLU A 378 -6.75 -26.82 -3.67
N ALA A 379 -5.61 -26.88 -2.99
CA ALA A 379 -5.14 -25.77 -2.17
C ALA A 379 -4.58 -24.62 -3.03
N LYS A 380 -5.24 -23.47 -3.00
CA LYS A 380 -4.77 -22.23 -3.63
C LYS A 380 -3.75 -21.55 -2.73
N ILE A 381 -2.61 -21.15 -3.29
CA ILE A 381 -1.59 -20.40 -2.57
C ILE A 381 -1.99 -18.92 -2.57
N GLU A 382 -2.25 -18.35 -1.39
CA GLU A 382 -2.62 -16.94 -1.24
C GLU A 382 -1.45 -16.06 -0.78
N THR A 383 -0.45 -16.64 -0.13
CA THR A 383 0.64 -15.92 0.53
C THR A 383 1.97 -16.64 0.38
N LEU A 384 2.54 -16.65 -0.82
CA LEU A 384 3.97 -16.84 -0.95
C LEU A 384 4.59 -15.46 -1.12
N ASN A 385 5.63 -15.17 -0.33
CA ASN A 385 6.48 -14.00 -0.57
C ASN A 385 7.31 -14.22 -1.86
N GLY A 386 6.62 -14.53 -2.95
CA GLY A 386 7.18 -14.73 -4.27
C GLY A 386 8.26 -15.81 -4.36
N PRO A 387 9.09 -15.77 -5.42
CA PRO A 387 10.17 -16.72 -5.65
C PRO A 387 11.31 -16.66 -4.63
N ALA A 388 11.25 -15.78 -3.62
CA ALA A 388 12.24 -15.74 -2.55
C ALA A 388 12.46 -17.10 -1.83
N TYR A 389 11.48 -17.99 -1.87
CA TYR A 389 11.55 -19.35 -1.31
C TYR A 389 12.07 -20.40 -2.29
N TRP A 390 12.19 -20.10 -3.57
CA TRP A 390 12.79 -20.99 -4.52
C TRP A 390 14.26 -21.18 -4.21
N ARG A 391 14.76 -22.40 -4.35
CA ARG A 391 16.15 -22.77 -4.11
C ARG A 391 16.76 -23.29 -5.39
N THR A 392 18.01 -22.93 -5.64
CA THR A 392 18.81 -23.60 -6.68
C THR A 392 19.06 -25.06 -6.31
N LYS A 393 19.57 -25.87 -7.24
CA LYS A 393 19.97 -27.25 -6.94
C LYS A 393 20.99 -27.35 -5.79
N GLU A 394 21.82 -26.33 -5.63
CA GLU A 394 22.82 -26.23 -4.55
C GLU A 394 22.19 -25.76 -3.22
N GLY A 395 20.89 -25.50 -3.19
CA GLY A 395 20.13 -25.12 -1.98
C GLY A 395 20.17 -23.63 -1.65
N VAL A 396 20.72 -22.78 -2.51
CA VAL A 396 20.74 -21.31 -2.32
C VAL A 396 19.36 -20.75 -2.65
N THR A 397 18.75 -20.01 -1.71
CA THR A 397 17.46 -19.38 -1.96
C THR A 397 17.61 -18.14 -2.86
N ILE A 398 16.60 -17.86 -3.68
CA ILE A 398 16.58 -16.62 -4.47
C ILE A 398 16.67 -15.39 -3.55
N LYS A 399 16.08 -15.45 -2.35
CA LYS A 399 16.25 -14.39 -1.36
C LYS A 399 17.72 -14.15 -1.01
N SER A 400 18.49 -15.23 -0.74
CA SER A 400 19.92 -15.10 -0.46
C SER A 400 20.71 -14.56 -1.66
N LEU A 401 20.30 -14.89 -2.89
CA LEU A 401 20.90 -14.31 -4.11
C LEU A 401 20.61 -12.82 -4.23
N ILE A 402 19.38 -12.41 -3.94
CA ILE A 402 18.97 -11.00 -3.90
C ILE A 402 19.74 -10.24 -2.82
N ASP A 403 19.81 -10.80 -1.61
CA ASP A 403 20.52 -10.20 -0.47
C ASP A 403 22.04 -10.10 -0.70
N SER A 404 22.58 -10.80 -1.72
CA SER A 404 23.99 -10.78 -2.12
C SER A 404 24.29 -9.88 -3.34
N LEU A 405 23.27 -9.21 -3.91
CA LEU A 405 23.45 -8.17 -4.90
C LEU A 405 23.87 -6.88 -4.28
#